data_5a801486db39a47c240ba5434d977e38
#
_entry.id   5a801486db39a47c240ba5434d977e38
#
_cell.length_a   1.000
_cell.length_b   1.000
_cell.length_c   1.000
_cell.angle_alpha   90.00
_cell.angle_beta   90.00
_cell.angle_gamma   90.00
#
_symmetry.space_group_name_H-M   'P 1'
#
loop_
_entity.id
_entity.type
_entity.pdbx_description
1 polymer ?
#
loop_
_entity_poly.entity_id
_entity_poly.type
_entity_poly.pdbx_seq_one_letter_code
_entity_poly.pdbx_strand_id
1 'polypeptide(L)'
;MGGRGGDALNRALDIAIAGSGLVIASPFLALGALAVKLEDRGPVLYRQVRVGRDGADFELLKLRTMVVGAEHQGAGFAVAKGDARITKAGRLLRRLSIDELPQLWNVVRGEMSVIGPRPTLRYQVDAYDEHQLHRLDVKPGITGWAQIHGRTSLPWAERIELDLWYVRHHDWKTDLLILLRTPLSLFGGTYKGERGGWNPPPRP
;
A
#
# COMPACT_ATOMS: atom_id res chain seq x y z
N MET A 1 10.07 15.81 -17.21
CA MET A 1 11.06 15.03 -17.98
C MET A 1 12.18 14.60 -17.03
N GLY A 2 12.00 13.50 -16.31
CA GLY A 2 13.04 12.87 -15.49
C GLY A 2 14.01 12.13 -16.41
N GLY A 3 15.23 12.64 -16.55
CA GLY A 3 16.24 11.99 -17.39
C GLY A 3 16.61 10.61 -16.81
N ARG A 4 17.09 9.68 -17.67
CA ARG A 4 17.53 8.31 -17.31
C ARG A 4 18.43 8.23 -16.07
N GLY A 5 19.15 9.30 -15.71
CA GLY A 5 19.97 9.39 -14.51
C GLY A 5 19.16 9.52 -13.21
N GLY A 6 18.01 10.22 -13.26
CA GLY A 6 17.12 10.34 -12.11
C GLY A 6 16.45 9.02 -11.75
N ASP A 7 16.03 8.25 -12.75
CA ASP A 7 15.39 6.94 -12.53
C ASP A 7 16.37 5.92 -11.92
N ALA A 8 17.63 5.93 -12.33
CA ALA A 8 18.66 5.05 -11.77
C ALA A 8 18.99 5.39 -10.32
N LEU A 9 19.11 6.68 -9.98
CA LEU A 9 19.36 7.15 -8.62
C LEU A 9 18.19 6.80 -7.70
N ASN A 10 16.95 7.09 -8.12
CA ASN A 10 15.75 6.74 -7.37
C ASN A 10 15.66 5.23 -7.15
N ARG A 11 16.02 4.43 -8.14
CA ARG A 11 16.06 2.97 -8.02
C ARG A 11 17.12 2.50 -7.02
N ALA A 12 18.30 3.09 -7.01
CA ALA A 12 19.36 2.76 -6.05
C ALA A 12 18.92 3.12 -4.61
N LEU A 13 18.27 4.26 -4.42
CA LEU A 13 17.70 4.67 -3.14
C LEU A 13 16.58 3.73 -2.69
N ASP A 14 15.67 3.36 -3.58
CA ASP A 14 14.62 2.37 -3.29
C ASP A 14 15.22 1.06 -2.77
N ILE A 15 16.23 0.52 -3.45
CA ILE A 15 16.89 -0.72 -3.05
C ILE A 15 17.60 -0.56 -1.70
N ALA A 16 18.30 0.54 -1.49
CA ALA A 16 19.01 0.80 -0.24
C ALA A 16 18.05 0.92 0.94
N ILE A 17 16.97 1.71 0.79
CA ILE A 17 15.96 1.90 1.83
C ILE A 17 15.19 0.60 2.08
N ALA A 18 14.71 -0.06 1.03
CA ALA A 18 13.92 -1.27 1.19
C ALA A 18 14.76 -2.45 1.69
N GLY A 19 16.01 -2.60 1.23
CA GLY A 19 16.92 -3.63 1.67
C GLY A 19 17.29 -3.49 3.15
N SER A 20 17.72 -2.29 3.58
CA SER A 20 17.98 -2.01 4.99
C SER A 20 16.70 -2.12 5.83
N GLY A 21 15.57 -1.64 5.30
CA GLY A 21 14.26 -1.79 5.93
C GLY A 21 13.88 -3.25 6.19
N LEU A 22 14.12 -4.16 5.24
CA LEU A 22 13.87 -5.60 5.41
C LEU A 22 14.75 -6.22 6.51
N VAL A 23 16.03 -5.84 6.58
CA VAL A 23 16.93 -6.31 7.63
C VAL A 23 16.43 -5.86 9.01
N ILE A 24 16.11 -4.58 9.16
CA ILE A 24 15.59 -4.01 10.41
C ILE A 24 14.21 -4.61 10.76
N ALA A 25 13.36 -4.81 9.76
CA ALA A 25 12.01 -5.36 9.94
C ALA A 25 11.99 -6.87 10.18
N SER A 26 13.07 -7.60 9.89
CA SER A 26 13.11 -9.07 9.95
C SER A 26 12.64 -9.67 11.29
N PRO A 27 13.02 -9.18 12.48
CA PRO A 27 12.50 -9.72 13.73
C PRO A 27 10.99 -9.49 13.90
N PHE A 28 10.48 -8.34 13.46
CA PHE A 28 9.04 -8.05 13.52
C PHE A 28 8.25 -8.90 12.53
N LEU A 29 8.82 -9.15 11.34
CA LEU A 29 8.26 -10.07 10.36
C LEU A 29 8.21 -11.50 10.88
N ALA A 30 9.27 -11.97 11.52
CA ALA A 30 9.32 -13.30 12.13
C ALA A 30 8.28 -13.46 13.23
N LEU A 31 8.17 -12.49 14.15
CA LEU A 31 7.16 -12.49 15.22
C LEU A 31 5.74 -12.40 14.64
N GLY A 32 5.51 -11.55 13.66
CA GLY A 32 4.23 -11.44 12.98
C GLY A 32 3.85 -12.73 12.24
N ALA A 33 4.80 -13.35 11.54
CA ALA A 33 4.61 -14.64 10.89
C ALA A 33 4.24 -15.75 11.87
N LEU A 34 4.93 -15.80 13.01
CA LEU A 34 4.64 -16.74 14.08
C LEU A 34 3.23 -16.52 14.66
N ALA A 35 2.86 -15.27 14.95
CA ALA A 35 1.55 -14.92 15.48
C ALA A 35 0.42 -15.35 14.52
N VAL A 36 0.58 -15.08 13.21
CA VAL A 36 -0.38 -15.52 12.17
C VAL A 36 -0.46 -17.04 12.11
N LYS A 37 0.69 -17.73 12.19
CA LYS A 37 0.74 -19.19 12.10
C LYS A 37 0.13 -19.90 13.30
N LEU A 38 0.28 -19.33 14.48
CA LEU A 38 -0.26 -19.89 15.73
C LEU A 38 -1.79 -19.70 15.84
N GLU A 39 -2.35 -18.66 15.20
CA GLU A 39 -3.79 -18.36 15.32
C GLU A 39 -4.68 -19.35 14.58
N ASP A 40 -4.35 -19.69 13.32
CA ASP A 40 -5.20 -20.56 12.51
C ASP A 40 -4.45 -21.55 11.61
N ARG A 41 -3.12 -21.65 11.77
CA ARG A 41 -2.20 -22.53 11.03
C ARG A 41 -2.20 -22.35 9.51
N GLY A 42 -2.93 -21.37 8.98
CA GLY A 42 -3.00 -21.07 7.56
C GLY A 42 -1.71 -20.42 6.98
N PRO A 43 -1.74 -19.96 5.73
CA PRO A 43 -0.59 -19.29 5.10
C PRO A 43 -0.25 -17.99 5.84
N VAL A 44 1.06 -17.72 6.01
CA VAL A 44 1.54 -16.49 6.67
C VAL A 44 1.39 -15.27 5.80
N LEU A 45 1.73 -15.42 4.50
CA LEU A 45 1.64 -14.33 3.53
C LEU A 45 0.28 -14.35 2.84
N TYR A 46 -0.28 -13.17 2.70
CA TYR A 46 -1.37 -12.86 1.79
C TYR A 46 -0.81 -12.23 0.53
N ARG A 47 -1.24 -12.70 -0.63
CA ARG A 47 -0.84 -12.22 -1.94
C ARG A 47 -2.06 -11.68 -2.66
N GLN A 48 -1.94 -10.50 -3.24
CA GLN A 48 -3.05 -9.86 -3.95
C GLN A 48 -2.54 -9.21 -5.22
N VAL A 49 -3.16 -9.54 -6.34
CA VAL A 49 -2.86 -8.87 -7.61
C VAL A 49 -3.25 -7.40 -7.53
N ARG A 50 -2.31 -6.56 -7.89
CA ARG A 50 -2.43 -5.10 -7.96
C ARG A 50 -1.88 -4.59 -9.27
N VAL A 51 -2.34 -3.41 -9.66
CA VAL A 51 -1.84 -2.73 -10.85
C VAL A 51 -0.67 -1.83 -10.46
N GLY A 52 0.43 -2.00 -11.17
CA GLY A 52 1.66 -1.22 -11.07
C GLY A 52 1.80 -0.19 -12.17
N ARG A 53 3.05 0.24 -12.39
CA ARG A 53 3.40 1.19 -13.46
C ARG A 53 3.04 0.63 -14.83
N ASP A 54 2.65 1.53 -15.74
CA ASP A 54 2.25 1.22 -17.11
C ASP A 54 1.12 0.19 -17.23
N GLY A 55 0.32 0.02 -16.13
CA GLY A 55 -0.79 -0.91 -16.08
C GLY A 55 -0.39 -2.38 -15.88
N ALA A 56 0.88 -2.68 -15.59
CA ALA A 56 1.35 -4.04 -15.37
C ALA A 56 0.85 -4.60 -14.03
N ASP A 57 0.36 -5.84 -14.03
CA ASP A 57 -0.03 -6.53 -12.81
C ASP A 57 1.19 -7.05 -12.03
N PHE A 58 1.11 -7.00 -10.70
CA PHE A 58 2.09 -7.62 -9.82
C PHE A 58 1.42 -8.18 -8.55
N GLU A 59 2.08 -9.10 -7.86
CA GLU A 59 1.62 -9.64 -6.58
C GLU A 59 2.09 -8.78 -5.41
N LEU A 60 1.20 -8.03 -4.81
CA LEU A 60 1.43 -7.31 -3.56
C LEU A 60 1.53 -8.29 -2.39
N LEU A 61 2.59 -8.20 -1.60
CA LEU A 61 2.84 -9.06 -0.45
C LEU A 61 2.44 -8.38 0.86
N LYS A 62 1.72 -9.11 1.71
CA LYS A 62 1.40 -8.69 3.09
C LYS A 62 1.47 -9.87 4.04
N LEU A 63 1.61 -9.62 5.35
CA LEU A 63 1.23 -10.64 6.33
C LEU A 63 -0.29 -10.79 6.32
N ARG A 64 -0.77 -12.01 6.40
CA ARG A 64 -2.21 -12.29 6.46
C ARG A 64 -2.77 -11.82 7.80
N THR A 65 -3.78 -10.96 7.75
CA THR A 65 -4.45 -10.37 8.90
C THR A 65 -5.93 -10.72 9.01
N MET A 66 -6.43 -11.50 8.06
CA MET A 66 -7.82 -11.97 8.02
C MET A 66 -7.85 -13.50 7.91
N VAL A 67 -9.00 -14.08 8.21
CA VAL A 67 -9.23 -15.51 8.03
C VAL A 67 -9.00 -15.93 6.58
N VAL A 68 -8.68 -17.21 6.35
CA VAL A 68 -8.46 -17.73 5.00
C VAL A 68 -9.74 -17.57 4.18
N GLY A 69 -9.60 -17.07 2.95
CA GLY A 69 -10.74 -16.85 2.04
C GLY A 69 -11.64 -15.67 2.40
N ALA A 70 -11.15 -14.72 3.22
CA ALA A 70 -11.90 -13.55 3.63
C ALA A 70 -12.38 -12.67 2.45
N GLU A 71 -11.66 -12.67 1.33
CA GLU A 71 -12.02 -11.95 0.11
C GLU A 71 -13.29 -12.50 -0.57
N HIS A 72 -13.67 -13.75 -0.29
CA HIS A 72 -14.89 -14.39 -0.81
C HIS A 72 -16.05 -14.31 0.18
N GLN A 73 -15.88 -13.61 1.30
CA GLN A 73 -16.89 -13.52 2.36
C GLN A 73 -17.35 -12.06 2.55
N GLY A 74 -18.65 -11.89 2.78
CA GLY A 74 -19.24 -10.60 3.13
C GLY A 74 -18.99 -9.51 2.09
N ALA A 75 -18.35 -8.41 2.50
CA ALA A 75 -18.07 -7.26 1.64
C ALA A 75 -16.85 -7.43 0.71
N GLY A 76 -16.33 -8.65 0.54
CA GLY A 76 -15.18 -8.91 -0.33
C GLY A 76 -13.95 -8.13 0.11
N PHE A 77 -13.36 -7.32 -0.79
CA PHE A 77 -12.18 -6.51 -0.50
C PHE A 77 -12.44 -5.27 0.38
N ALA A 78 -13.70 -4.91 0.60
CA ALA A 78 -14.04 -3.83 1.51
C ALA A 78 -13.88 -4.29 2.96
N VAL A 79 -13.27 -3.44 3.79
CA VAL A 79 -13.00 -3.72 5.20
C VAL A 79 -13.64 -2.64 6.05
N ALA A 80 -14.62 -3.01 6.85
CA ALA A 80 -15.31 -2.11 7.78
C ALA A 80 -14.56 -2.02 9.13
N LYS A 81 -14.93 -1.01 9.93
CA LYS A 81 -14.45 -0.93 11.31
C LYS A 81 -15.03 -2.10 12.11
N GLY A 82 -14.16 -2.86 12.77
CA GLY A 82 -14.58 -4.04 13.56
C GLY A 82 -14.93 -5.26 12.72
N ASP A 83 -14.48 -5.33 11.45
CA ASP A 83 -14.72 -6.45 10.56
C ASP A 83 -14.34 -7.78 11.21
N ALA A 84 -15.35 -8.69 11.35
CA ALA A 84 -15.21 -9.97 12.04
C ALA A 84 -14.21 -10.93 11.38
N ARG A 85 -13.90 -10.71 10.10
CA ARG A 85 -12.91 -11.50 9.36
C ARG A 85 -11.47 -11.22 9.80
N ILE A 86 -11.22 -10.09 10.52
CA ILE A 86 -9.89 -9.72 10.99
C ILE A 86 -9.55 -10.56 12.23
N THR A 87 -8.45 -11.31 12.15
CA THR A 87 -7.96 -12.14 13.26
C THR A 87 -7.45 -11.31 14.44
N LYS A 88 -7.25 -11.91 15.62
CA LYS A 88 -6.73 -11.18 16.80
C LYS A 88 -5.30 -10.68 16.54
N ALA A 89 -4.42 -11.54 16.01
CA ALA A 89 -3.08 -11.14 15.58
C ALA A 89 -3.16 -10.09 14.47
N GLY A 90 -4.06 -10.27 13.51
CA GLY A 90 -4.27 -9.32 12.41
C GLY A 90 -4.63 -7.92 12.86
N ARG A 91 -5.42 -7.76 13.92
CA ARG A 91 -5.73 -6.43 14.49
C ARG A 91 -4.48 -5.72 14.99
N LEU A 92 -3.60 -6.44 15.69
CA LEU A 92 -2.35 -5.88 16.19
C LEU A 92 -1.40 -5.53 15.03
N LEU A 93 -1.21 -6.45 14.08
CA LEU A 93 -0.34 -6.26 12.92
C LEU A 93 -0.77 -5.04 12.08
N ARG A 94 -2.08 -4.89 11.81
CA ARG A 94 -2.65 -3.71 11.12
C ARG A 94 -2.47 -2.42 11.90
N ARG A 95 -2.69 -2.45 13.21
CA ARG A 95 -2.51 -1.27 14.08
C ARG A 95 -1.08 -0.74 14.04
N LEU A 96 -0.11 -1.64 13.96
CA LEU A 96 1.32 -1.32 13.91
C LEU A 96 1.85 -1.22 12.47
N SER A 97 1.00 -1.46 11.45
CA SER A 97 1.38 -1.53 10.03
C SER A 97 2.48 -2.56 9.72
N ILE A 98 2.70 -3.54 10.59
CA ILE A 98 3.66 -4.64 10.41
C ILE A 98 3.22 -5.53 9.25
N ASP A 99 1.93 -5.64 9.01
CA ASP A 99 1.37 -6.42 7.90
C ASP A 99 1.80 -5.90 6.51
N GLU A 100 2.18 -4.65 6.38
CA GLU A 100 2.63 -4.05 5.12
C GLU A 100 4.15 -4.17 4.88
N LEU A 101 4.95 -4.56 5.89
CA LEU A 101 6.41 -4.68 5.77
C LEU A 101 6.87 -5.65 4.65
N PRO A 102 6.18 -6.76 4.32
CA PRO A 102 6.57 -7.59 3.18
C PRO A 102 6.58 -6.86 1.83
N GLN A 103 5.89 -5.71 1.69
CA GLN A 103 5.92 -4.88 0.48
C GLN A 103 7.32 -4.32 0.19
N LEU A 104 8.19 -4.21 1.20
CA LEU A 104 9.60 -3.87 0.98
C LEU A 104 10.28 -4.85 -0.01
N TRP A 105 9.85 -6.10 -0.03
CA TRP A 105 10.31 -7.07 -1.02
C TRP A 105 9.80 -6.75 -2.43
N ASN A 106 8.56 -6.26 -2.58
CA ASN A 106 8.08 -5.77 -3.87
C ASN A 106 8.90 -4.57 -4.37
N VAL A 107 9.37 -3.69 -3.46
CA VAL A 107 10.29 -2.61 -3.81
C VAL A 107 11.64 -3.18 -4.29
N VAL A 108 12.23 -4.13 -3.58
CA VAL A 108 13.49 -4.79 -3.98
C VAL A 108 13.34 -5.47 -5.33
N ARG A 109 12.21 -6.08 -5.64
CA ARG A 109 11.91 -6.68 -6.96
C ARG A 109 11.68 -5.64 -8.08
N GLY A 110 11.45 -4.38 -7.72
CA GLY A 110 11.21 -3.29 -8.67
C GLY A 110 9.77 -3.14 -9.13
N GLU A 111 8.84 -3.86 -8.52
CA GLU A 111 7.40 -3.77 -8.76
C GLU A 111 6.80 -2.52 -8.11
N MET A 112 7.43 -2.05 -7.03
CA MET A 112 7.07 -0.86 -6.28
C MET A 112 8.27 0.07 -6.08
N SER A 113 7.99 1.27 -5.61
CA SER A 113 8.93 2.23 -5.02
C SER A 113 8.62 2.39 -3.52
N VAL A 114 9.53 2.99 -2.77
CA VAL A 114 9.24 3.41 -1.39
C VAL A 114 8.16 4.48 -1.39
N ILE A 115 8.23 5.45 -2.32
CA ILE A 115 7.31 6.57 -2.44
C ILE A 115 6.56 6.50 -3.77
N GLY A 116 5.25 6.67 -3.72
CA GLY A 116 4.38 6.67 -4.90
C GLY A 116 2.90 6.53 -4.54
N PRO A 117 2.02 6.58 -5.54
CA PRO A 117 0.60 6.28 -5.38
C PRO A 117 0.39 4.88 -4.79
N ARG A 118 -0.62 4.73 -3.91
CA ARG A 118 -0.93 3.41 -3.35
C ARG A 118 -1.44 2.46 -4.44
N PRO A 119 -0.92 1.21 -4.54
CA PRO A 119 -1.33 0.28 -5.59
C PRO A 119 -2.81 -0.10 -5.47
N THR A 120 -3.52 -0.09 -6.60
CA THR A 120 -4.95 -0.32 -6.72
C THR A 120 -5.29 -1.69 -7.31
N LEU A 121 -6.54 -2.10 -7.14
CA LEU A 121 -7.07 -3.34 -7.72
C LEU A 121 -7.39 -3.14 -9.20
N ARG A 122 -7.33 -4.20 -9.99
CA ARG A 122 -7.59 -4.16 -11.44
C ARG A 122 -8.95 -3.52 -11.76
N TYR A 123 -10.03 -3.97 -11.12
CA TYR A 123 -11.38 -3.44 -11.38
C TYR A 123 -11.51 -1.93 -11.08
N GLN A 124 -10.63 -1.38 -10.23
CA GLN A 124 -10.61 0.06 -9.95
C GLN A 124 -9.93 0.83 -11.08
N VAL A 125 -8.85 0.27 -11.61
CA VAL A 125 -8.14 0.84 -12.76
C VAL A 125 -8.99 0.76 -14.02
N ASP A 126 -9.72 -0.32 -14.21
CA ASP A 126 -10.62 -0.49 -15.36
C ASP A 126 -11.77 0.56 -15.36
N ALA A 127 -12.02 1.18 -14.21
CA ALA A 127 -13.01 2.27 -14.05
C ALA A 127 -12.38 3.68 -14.17
N TYR A 128 -11.08 3.80 -14.39
CA TYR A 128 -10.40 5.09 -14.53
C TYR A 128 -10.75 5.77 -15.85
N ASP A 129 -10.88 7.08 -15.81
CA ASP A 129 -10.84 7.92 -17.00
C ASP A 129 -9.40 8.20 -17.45
N GLU A 130 -9.24 8.86 -18.61
CA GLU A 130 -7.92 9.19 -19.17
C GLU A 130 -7.05 10.00 -18.21
N HIS A 131 -7.64 10.94 -17.46
CA HIS A 131 -6.94 11.75 -16.48
C HIS A 131 -6.42 10.90 -15.32
N GLN A 132 -7.23 9.98 -14.81
CA GLN A 132 -6.90 9.10 -13.70
C GLN A 132 -5.85 8.04 -14.07
N LEU A 133 -5.78 7.62 -15.35
CA LEU A 133 -4.78 6.67 -15.85
C LEU A 133 -3.34 7.18 -15.67
N HIS A 134 -3.11 8.50 -15.68
CA HIS A 134 -1.78 9.07 -15.39
C HIS A 134 -1.24 8.72 -14.00
N ARG A 135 -2.09 8.22 -13.10
CA ARG A 135 -1.65 7.68 -11.82
C ARG A 135 -0.71 6.47 -11.97
N LEU A 136 -0.76 5.80 -13.13
CA LEU A 136 0.07 4.64 -13.47
C LEU A 136 1.38 5.00 -14.18
N ASP A 137 1.66 6.27 -14.41
CA ASP A 137 2.90 6.73 -15.07
C ASP A 137 4.14 6.50 -14.17
N VAL A 138 3.92 6.29 -12.87
CA VAL A 138 4.97 6.01 -11.88
C VAL A 138 4.73 4.68 -11.16
N LYS A 139 5.79 4.14 -10.54
CA LYS A 139 5.64 2.95 -9.69
C LYS A 139 4.77 3.25 -8.48
N PRO A 140 3.90 2.31 -8.07
CA PRO A 140 3.17 2.44 -6.82
C PRO A 140 4.13 2.43 -5.62
N GLY A 141 3.75 3.14 -4.54
CA GLY A 141 4.55 3.31 -3.34
C GLY A 141 3.99 2.60 -2.11
N ILE A 142 4.88 2.33 -1.14
CA ILE A 142 4.51 1.93 0.22
C ILE A 142 3.89 3.14 0.93
N THR A 143 4.51 4.30 0.80
CA THR A 143 3.98 5.60 1.23
C THR A 143 3.85 6.56 0.06
N GLY A 144 3.18 7.70 0.24
CA GLY A 144 3.00 8.67 -0.83
C GLY A 144 2.19 9.88 -0.37
N TRP A 145 1.97 10.80 -1.29
CA TRP A 145 1.36 12.10 -1.00
C TRP A 145 -0.06 11.96 -0.42
N ALA A 146 -0.93 11.18 -1.02
CA ALA A 146 -2.27 10.92 -0.50
C ALA A 146 -2.24 10.23 0.87
N GLN A 147 -1.25 9.37 1.13
CA GLN A 147 -1.12 8.68 2.41
C GLN A 147 -0.79 9.64 3.56
N ILE A 148 0.06 10.65 3.35
CA ILE A 148 0.38 11.64 4.39
C ILE A 148 -0.67 12.72 4.57
N HIS A 149 -1.63 12.86 3.63
CA HIS A 149 -2.70 13.88 3.66
C HIS A 149 -4.06 13.35 4.12
N GLY A 150 -4.16 12.12 4.59
CA GLY A 150 -5.41 11.62 5.18
C GLY A 150 -5.75 10.18 4.88
N ARG A 151 -5.02 9.49 4.00
CA ARG A 151 -5.23 8.06 3.72
C ARG A 151 -6.67 7.72 3.36
N THR A 152 -7.26 6.77 4.10
CA THR A 152 -8.64 6.29 3.92
C THR A 152 -9.71 7.22 4.46
N SER A 153 -9.35 8.31 5.14
CA SER A 153 -10.33 9.33 5.57
C SER A 153 -10.78 10.25 4.43
N LEU A 154 -10.02 10.26 3.32
CA LEU A 154 -10.36 11.06 2.14
C LEU A 154 -11.26 10.28 1.18
N PRO A 155 -12.19 10.95 0.48
CA PRO A 155 -12.93 10.39 -0.64
C PRO A 155 -11.98 9.82 -1.72
N TRP A 156 -12.43 8.82 -2.44
CA TRP A 156 -11.63 8.18 -3.49
C TRP A 156 -11.13 9.14 -4.55
N ALA A 157 -12.01 10.02 -5.04
CA ALA A 157 -11.66 11.02 -6.04
C ALA A 157 -10.55 11.96 -5.56
N GLU A 158 -10.65 12.45 -4.32
CA GLU A 158 -9.65 13.34 -3.73
C GLU A 158 -8.28 12.63 -3.57
N ARG A 159 -8.28 11.34 -3.20
CA ARG A 159 -7.02 10.56 -3.15
C ARG A 159 -6.36 10.44 -4.50
N ILE A 160 -7.15 10.23 -5.57
CA ILE A 160 -6.63 10.18 -6.94
C ILE A 160 -6.01 11.52 -7.32
N GLU A 161 -6.68 12.64 -7.04
CA GLU A 161 -6.13 13.96 -7.37
C GLU A 161 -4.83 14.26 -6.62
N LEU A 162 -4.73 13.87 -5.35
CA LEU A 162 -3.47 13.97 -4.59
C LEU A 162 -2.35 13.09 -5.19
N ASP A 163 -2.68 11.88 -5.63
CA ASP A 163 -1.73 11.00 -6.29
C ASP A 163 -1.29 11.57 -7.64
N LEU A 164 -2.22 12.13 -8.43
CA LEU A 164 -1.93 12.80 -9.71
C LEU A 164 -1.09 14.07 -9.51
N TRP A 165 -1.36 14.82 -8.44
CA TRP A 165 -0.51 15.96 -8.08
C TRP A 165 0.92 15.51 -7.84
N TYR A 166 1.12 14.41 -7.08
CA TYR A 166 2.46 13.85 -6.84
C TYR A 166 3.12 13.42 -8.15
N VAL A 167 2.42 12.70 -9.02
CA VAL A 167 2.95 12.26 -10.32
C VAL A 167 3.52 13.43 -11.14
N ARG A 168 2.86 14.61 -11.07
CA ARG A 168 3.27 15.80 -11.83
C ARG A 168 4.35 16.64 -11.15
N HIS A 169 4.44 16.60 -9.81
CA HIS A 169 5.25 17.53 -9.02
C HIS A 169 6.29 16.83 -8.14
N HIS A 170 6.50 15.50 -8.28
CA HIS A 170 7.46 14.80 -7.45
C HIS A 170 8.87 15.32 -7.71
N ASP A 171 9.54 15.67 -6.63
CA ASP A 171 10.94 16.03 -6.57
C ASP A 171 11.53 15.51 -5.25
N TRP A 172 12.85 15.59 -5.10
CA TRP A 172 13.53 15.09 -3.91
C TRP A 172 13.06 15.78 -2.60
N LYS A 173 12.57 17.03 -2.66
CA LYS A 173 12.06 17.75 -1.48
C LYS A 173 10.69 17.20 -1.07
N THR A 174 9.82 16.98 -2.04
CA THR A 174 8.52 16.34 -1.85
C THR A 174 8.69 14.93 -1.30
N ASP A 175 9.63 14.16 -1.84
CA ASP A 175 9.93 12.80 -1.38
C ASP A 175 10.45 12.80 0.06
N LEU A 176 11.38 13.70 0.39
CA LEU A 176 11.88 13.86 1.77
C LEU A 176 10.74 14.24 2.73
N LEU A 177 9.87 15.16 2.33
CA LEU A 177 8.71 15.55 3.13
C LEU A 177 7.76 14.37 3.39
N ILE A 178 7.51 13.54 2.35
CA ILE A 178 6.70 12.33 2.49
C ILE A 178 7.34 11.37 3.50
N LEU A 179 8.64 11.09 3.38
CA LEU A 179 9.35 10.21 4.31
C LEU A 179 9.26 10.71 5.76
N LEU A 180 9.50 12.02 5.98
CA LEU A 180 9.46 12.61 7.33
C LEU A 180 8.04 12.60 7.94
N ARG A 181 7.00 12.74 7.13
CA ARG A 181 5.60 12.73 7.59
C ARG A 181 4.99 11.34 7.70
N THR A 182 5.56 10.34 7.04
CA THR A 182 5.04 8.97 7.05
C THR A 182 4.89 8.40 8.46
N PRO A 183 5.87 8.48 9.39
CA PRO A 183 5.70 7.97 10.75
C PRO A 183 4.51 8.63 11.47
N LEU A 184 4.34 9.94 11.35
CA LEU A 184 3.22 10.67 11.96
C LEU A 184 1.87 10.20 11.41
N SER A 185 1.82 9.92 10.10
CA SER A 185 0.60 9.42 9.46
C SER A 185 0.23 7.99 9.90
N LEU A 186 1.19 7.18 10.35
CA LEU A 186 0.94 5.84 10.89
C LEU A 186 0.25 5.90 12.27
N PHE A 187 0.62 6.87 13.10
CA PHE A 187 0.05 7.04 14.45
C PHE A 187 -1.22 7.88 14.48
N GLY A 188 -1.53 8.63 13.42
CA GLY A 188 -2.65 9.55 13.31
C GLY A 188 -4.04 8.91 13.16
N GLY A 189 -4.25 7.67 13.60
CA GLY A 189 -5.55 7.01 13.72
C GLY A 189 -6.34 6.96 12.41
N THR A 190 -6.06 6.02 11.56
CA THR A 190 -6.62 5.83 10.21
C THR A 190 -8.07 5.36 10.15
N TYR A 191 -8.78 5.34 11.25
CA TYR A 191 -10.21 5.03 11.30
C TYR A 191 -11.03 6.22 11.78
N LYS A 192 -10.91 7.36 11.11
CA LYS A 192 -12.02 8.32 11.13
C LYS A 192 -13.04 7.81 10.11
N GLY A 193 -14.09 7.20 10.68
CA GLY A 193 -15.07 6.40 9.97
C GLY A 193 -15.66 7.01 8.70
N GLU A 194 -16.06 6.15 7.82
CA GLU A 194 -17.22 6.19 6.91
C GLU A 194 -17.38 7.33 5.89
N ARG A 195 -16.60 8.41 5.88
CA ARG A 195 -16.85 9.51 4.93
C ARG A 195 -16.17 9.41 3.57
N GLY A 196 -15.60 8.28 3.20
CA GLY A 196 -15.07 8.19 1.85
C GLY A 196 -13.92 7.21 1.63
N GLY A 197 -13.63 6.38 2.60
CA GLY A 197 -12.52 5.43 2.51
C GLY A 197 -12.76 4.26 1.56
N TRP A 198 -13.93 4.14 0.96
CA TRP A 198 -14.29 3.01 0.16
C TRP A 198 -13.93 3.21 -1.33
N ASN A 199 -13.29 2.21 -1.88
CA ASN A 199 -13.05 2.12 -3.30
C ASN A 199 -14.36 1.76 -4.01
N PRO A 200 -14.66 2.30 -5.20
CA PRO A 200 -15.86 1.93 -5.91
C PRO A 200 -15.97 0.41 -6.06
N PRO A 201 -17.18 -0.17 -5.92
CA PRO A 201 -17.40 -1.59 -6.17
C PRO A 201 -17.05 -1.93 -7.63
N PRO A 202 -16.72 -3.20 -7.91
CA PRO A 202 -16.68 -3.65 -9.29
C PRO A 202 -18.03 -3.30 -9.94
N ARG A 203 -18.00 -2.79 -11.17
CA ARG A 203 -19.24 -2.59 -11.94
C ARG A 203 -19.85 -3.94 -12.19
N PRO A 204 -21.18 -4.07 -12.09
CA PRO A 204 -21.89 -5.32 -12.40
C PRO A 204 -21.64 -5.76 -13.83
#